data_40acfe2850c3c848861c6d1346278bf6
#
_entry.id   40acfe2850c3c848861c6d1346278bf6
#
_cell.length_a   1.000
_cell.length_b   1.000
_cell.length_c   1.000
_cell.angle_alpha   90.00
_cell.angle_beta   90.00
_cell.angle_gamma   90.00
#
_symmetry.space_group_name_H-M   'P 1'
#
loop_
_entity.id
_entity.type
_entity.pdbx_description
1 polymer ?
#
loop_
_entity_poly.entity_id
_entity_poly.type
_entity_poly.pdbx_seq_one_letter_code
_entity_poly.pdbx_strand_id
1 'polypeptide(L)'
;MNKKVIIIGVILAVALGGGFLYWFTNVKSGEGEHAEHMETGHKEEKAGGHNESKENKEKKEGHDEHGEPGSVRLSAEMQKQNGVMVAPVKKQQLAGVISVTGKVEANADRTAHVSPRISGKIVAVRASLGDSVTAGQALVTLDSVELGEALNRYHQSRTKHALAQSNMERIKTLVEKKIAARKDILQAETDFKISQTELHTDEERLSLYGVSPSGLKGSTHRKPLLPVRSPINGIITEKHAIVGELSDPAKSLYTVADLSSVWVLIDINEKDLAKVHRGQAAIVTVGAFSDLKLKGRITYIADLVDESTRTVKARIEVANPGRKLKPEMFATVELTLAADVAPVLAVPEDALQDLDGKKVVFVAENETEFAARQVQLGRMTGGMVEIVSGLKEGERYAIKGSFILKSEVKKGEMTDEHGHGE
;
A
#
# COMPACT_ATOMS: atom_id res chain seq x y z
N MET A 1 47.25 28.12 1.51
CA MET A 1 45.89 28.34 1.99
C MET A 1 45.78 29.73 2.59
N ASN A 2 45.08 30.61 1.91
CA ASN A 2 45.09 32.07 2.18
C ASN A 2 44.16 32.39 3.39
N LYS A 3 44.75 33.12 4.36
CA LYS A 3 44.08 33.61 5.60
C LYS A 3 42.79 34.43 5.35
N LYS A 4 42.52 34.89 4.15
CA LYS A 4 41.31 35.66 3.79
C LYS A 4 40.05 34.83 3.62
N VAL A 5 40.14 33.51 3.44
CA VAL A 5 38.97 32.59 3.28
C VAL A 5 38.38 32.21 4.68
N ILE A 6 39.14 32.24 5.72
CA ILE A 6 38.71 31.87 7.08
C ILE A 6 37.86 32.98 7.72
N ILE A 7 38.10 34.27 7.40
CA ILE A 7 37.37 35.40 7.98
C ILE A 7 35.95 35.52 7.43
N ILE A 8 35.70 35.12 6.17
CA ILE A 8 34.34 35.15 5.56
C ILE A 8 33.46 34.03 6.14
N GLY A 9 34.04 32.88 6.50
CA GLY A 9 33.29 31.77 7.12
C GLY A 9 32.75 32.04 8.53
N VAL A 10 33.47 32.84 9.31
CA VAL A 10 33.09 33.16 10.71
C VAL A 10 32.00 34.25 10.74
N ILE A 11 31.96 35.16 9.79
CA ILE A 11 30.94 36.22 9.75
C ILE A 11 29.58 35.66 9.30
N LEU A 12 29.54 34.61 8.47
CA LEU A 12 28.29 33.97 8.05
C LEU A 12 27.65 33.10 9.15
N ALA A 13 28.44 32.54 10.06
CA ALA A 13 27.93 31.70 11.17
C ALA A 13 27.29 32.54 12.29
N VAL A 14 27.70 33.81 12.48
CA VAL A 14 27.12 34.71 13.50
C VAL A 14 25.79 35.32 13.03
N ALA A 15 25.59 35.50 11.73
CA ALA A 15 24.35 36.06 11.20
C ALA A 15 23.16 35.04 11.17
N LEU A 16 23.44 33.73 11.14
CA LEU A 16 22.41 32.69 11.20
C LEU A 16 21.99 32.26 12.60
N GLY A 17 22.86 32.50 13.63
CA GLY A 17 22.56 32.19 15.04
C GLY A 17 21.69 33.24 15.73
N GLY A 18 21.73 34.49 15.31
CA GLY A 18 20.98 35.61 15.92
C GLY A 18 19.50 35.65 15.57
N GLY A 19 19.10 35.11 14.40
CA GLY A 19 17.71 35.11 13.96
C GLY A 19 16.82 34.09 14.67
N PHE A 20 17.40 33.00 15.19
CA PHE A 20 16.63 31.93 15.84
C PHE A 20 16.27 32.22 17.31
N LEU A 21 17.05 33.06 18.00
CA LEU A 21 16.75 33.46 19.37
C LEU A 21 15.68 34.59 19.46
N TYR A 22 15.49 35.38 18.38
CA TYR A 22 14.51 36.46 18.40
C TYR A 22 13.07 35.97 18.17
N TRP A 23 12.89 34.79 17.55
CA TRP A 23 11.57 34.21 17.32
C TRP A 23 11.01 33.47 18.57
N PHE A 24 11.86 33.02 19.49
CA PHE A 24 11.43 32.21 20.65
C PHE A 24 11.00 33.03 21.86
N THR A 25 11.25 34.35 21.90
CA THR A 25 10.92 35.21 23.04
C THR A 25 9.66 36.05 22.90
N ASN A 26 8.96 35.97 21.76
CA ASN A 26 7.82 36.84 21.50
C ASN A 26 6.45 36.13 21.40
N VAL A 27 6.33 34.91 21.95
CA VAL A 27 5.06 34.17 22.08
C VAL A 27 4.81 33.86 23.54
N LYS A 28 4.59 34.90 24.38
CA LYS A 28 3.89 34.77 25.66
C LYS A 28 3.44 36.16 26.13
N SER A 29 2.13 36.42 25.94
CA SER A 29 1.29 37.21 26.87
C SER A 29 0.01 37.66 26.18
N GLY A 30 -1.08 37.28 26.72
CA GLY A 30 -2.43 37.64 26.29
C GLY A 30 -3.45 36.93 27.16
N GLU A 31 -3.33 37.16 28.51
CA GLU A 31 -4.43 36.97 29.47
C GLU A 31 -5.32 38.21 29.45
N GLY A 32 -6.59 38.00 29.76
CA GLY A 32 -7.55 39.06 30.10
C GLY A 32 -8.97 38.56 29.74
N GLU A 33 -9.73 38.00 30.60
CA GLU A 33 -10.46 38.54 31.76
C GLU A 33 -11.82 39.15 31.41
N HIS A 34 -12.83 38.69 32.15
CA HIS A 34 -14.10 39.32 32.60
C HIS A 34 -15.22 39.43 31.58
N ALA A 35 -16.49 39.29 31.91
CA ALA A 35 -17.28 39.25 33.15
C ALA A 35 -18.70 38.90 32.77
N GLU A 36 -19.39 38.11 33.56
CA GLU A 36 -20.50 38.45 34.45
C GLU A 36 -21.71 39.22 33.91
N HIS A 37 -22.81 38.72 34.38
CA HIS A 37 -24.13 39.33 34.68
C HIS A 37 -25.27 38.98 33.77
N MET A 38 -26.35 38.51 34.20
CA MET A 38 -27.38 38.69 35.26
C MET A 38 -28.67 38.08 34.67
N GLU A 39 -29.30 37.17 35.35
CA GLU A 39 -30.45 37.31 36.27
C GLU A 39 -31.65 38.14 35.75
N THR A 40 -32.76 37.50 35.74
CA THR A 40 -34.15 37.86 36.20
C THR A 40 -35.11 36.99 35.41
N GLY A 41 -36.05 36.30 35.92
CA GLY A 41 -36.89 36.45 37.08
C GLY A 41 -38.36 36.55 36.65
N HIS A 42 -39.23 35.81 37.37
CA HIS A 42 -40.68 35.96 37.43
C HIS A 42 -41.55 35.34 36.31
N LYS A 43 -42.61 34.74 36.54
CA LYS A 43 -43.58 34.47 37.63
C LYS A 43 -44.77 33.74 36.99
N GLU A 44 -45.29 32.78 37.72
CA GLU A 44 -46.66 32.44 38.04
C GLU A 44 -47.80 32.94 37.15
N GLU A 45 -48.72 32.00 36.85
CA GLU A 45 -50.16 31.96 37.23
C GLU A 45 -50.80 30.76 36.57
N LYS A 46 -51.30 29.80 37.27
CA LYS A 46 -52.55 29.47 37.96
C LYS A 46 -53.80 29.43 37.07
N ALA A 47 -54.50 28.34 37.33
CA ALA A 47 -55.92 28.06 37.25
C ALA A 47 -56.40 27.44 35.94
N GLY A 48 -57.17 26.38 35.88
CA GLY A 48 -58.11 25.78 36.78
C GLY A 48 -59.18 25.10 35.93
N GLY A 49 -59.79 24.06 36.41
CA GLY A 49 -61.08 23.64 35.83
C GLY A 49 -61.26 22.15 35.56
N HIS A 50 -61.73 21.51 36.56
CA HIS A 50 -62.72 20.40 36.64
C HIS A 50 -63.32 19.88 35.31
N ASN A 51 -63.42 18.58 35.10
CA ASN A 51 -64.64 17.84 35.34
C ASN A 51 -64.47 16.33 35.25
N GLU A 52 -65.26 15.72 36.16
CA GLU A 52 -65.52 14.32 36.39
C GLU A 52 -66.10 13.56 35.21
N SER A 53 -65.85 12.26 35.06
CA SER A 53 -66.89 11.24 35.23
C SER A 53 -66.40 9.82 34.93
N LYS A 54 -66.49 9.00 35.96
CA LYS A 54 -67.08 7.61 36.04
C LYS A 54 -66.47 6.46 35.31
N GLU A 55 -65.92 5.59 36.15
CA GLU A 55 -66.24 4.15 36.30
C GLU A 55 -66.42 3.32 35.03
N ASN A 56 -65.55 2.33 34.89
CA ASN A 56 -66.02 0.95 34.91
C ASN A 56 -64.92 -0.02 35.37
N LYS A 57 -65.26 -0.83 36.33
CA LYS A 57 -64.50 -1.96 36.86
C LYS A 57 -64.59 -3.12 35.87
N GLU A 58 -63.45 -3.70 35.49
CA GLU A 58 -63.39 -5.14 35.30
C GLU A 58 -62.08 -5.71 35.83
N LYS A 59 -62.18 -6.61 36.74
CA LYS A 59 -61.11 -7.45 37.30
C LYS A 59 -60.47 -8.32 36.23
N LYS A 60 -59.15 -8.36 36.20
CA LYS A 60 -58.43 -9.61 35.91
C LYS A 60 -57.24 -9.70 36.83
N GLU A 61 -57.28 -10.68 37.69
CA GLU A 61 -56.15 -11.19 38.42
C GLU A 61 -55.06 -11.66 37.48
N GLY A 62 -53.86 -11.18 37.66
CA GLY A 62 -52.64 -11.68 37.03
C GLY A 62 -51.55 -11.65 38.07
N HIS A 63 -51.11 -12.81 38.51
CA HIS A 63 -50.00 -13.01 39.43
C HIS A 63 -48.74 -12.31 38.91
N ASP A 64 -48.26 -11.32 39.62
CA ASP A 64 -46.91 -10.80 39.52
C ASP A 64 -45.96 -11.75 40.25
N GLU A 65 -45.37 -12.71 39.51
CA GLU A 65 -44.16 -13.38 39.95
C GLU A 65 -43.01 -12.39 39.75
N HIS A 66 -42.42 -11.98 40.85
CA HIS A 66 -41.21 -11.15 40.88
C HIS A 66 -40.07 -11.85 40.10
N GLY A 67 -39.77 -11.40 38.88
CA GLY A 67 -38.60 -11.78 38.15
C GLY A 67 -37.33 -11.23 38.83
N GLU A 68 -36.24 -11.98 38.82
CA GLU A 68 -34.95 -11.51 39.32
C GLU A 68 -34.55 -10.17 38.63
N PRO A 69 -33.92 -9.23 39.38
CA PRO A 69 -33.53 -7.94 38.80
C PRO A 69 -32.64 -8.15 37.59
N GLY A 70 -33.05 -7.58 36.43
CA GLY A 70 -32.34 -7.70 35.14
C GLY A 70 -32.88 -8.81 34.20
N SER A 71 -34.02 -9.46 34.53
CA SER A 71 -34.74 -10.35 33.61
C SER A 71 -35.84 -9.62 32.85
N VAL A 72 -36.08 -10.03 31.60
CA VAL A 72 -37.12 -9.49 30.74
C VAL A 72 -37.93 -10.63 30.11
N ARG A 73 -39.24 -10.49 30.08
CA ARG A 73 -40.15 -11.44 29.41
C ARG A 73 -40.61 -10.84 28.07
N LEU A 74 -40.32 -11.55 27.00
CA LEU A 74 -40.80 -11.22 25.64
C LEU A 74 -41.55 -12.42 25.06
N SER A 75 -42.81 -12.22 24.69
CA SER A 75 -43.55 -13.28 23.98
C SER A 75 -42.91 -13.63 22.64
N ALA A 76 -43.11 -14.86 22.15
CA ALA A 76 -42.56 -15.32 20.88
C ALA A 76 -42.97 -14.42 19.69
N GLU A 77 -44.17 -13.83 19.74
CA GLU A 77 -44.64 -12.89 18.71
C GLU A 77 -43.86 -11.56 18.76
N MET A 78 -43.61 -11.01 19.93
CA MET A 78 -42.80 -9.80 20.12
C MET A 78 -41.35 -10.02 19.77
N GLN A 79 -40.76 -11.19 20.06
CA GLN A 79 -39.42 -11.54 19.63
C GLN A 79 -39.31 -11.50 18.11
N LYS A 80 -40.28 -12.08 17.40
CA LYS A 80 -40.31 -12.13 15.93
C LYS A 80 -40.52 -10.75 15.30
N GLN A 81 -41.45 -9.95 15.88
CA GLN A 81 -41.70 -8.56 15.41
C GLN A 81 -40.45 -7.66 15.59
N ASN A 82 -39.74 -7.84 16.68
CA ASN A 82 -38.58 -7.04 17.06
C ASN A 82 -37.24 -7.64 16.55
N GLY A 83 -37.27 -8.74 15.77
CA GLY A 83 -36.09 -9.35 15.20
C GLY A 83 -35.11 -9.93 16.21
N VAL A 84 -35.58 -10.32 17.40
CA VAL A 84 -34.76 -11.02 18.40
C VAL A 84 -34.49 -12.44 17.92
N MET A 85 -33.21 -12.75 17.72
CA MET A 85 -32.77 -14.08 17.31
C MET A 85 -31.92 -14.71 18.40
N VAL A 86 -32.16 -15.98 18.68
CA VAL A 86 -31.46 -16.74 19.72
C VAL A 86 -30.61 -17.83 19.08
N ALA A 87 -29.38 -17.96 19.56
CA ALA A 87 -28.44 -19.01 19.10
C ALA A 87 -27.69 -19.61 20.30
N PRO A 88 -27.21 -20.87 20.21
CA PRO A 88 -26.35 -21.43 21.25
C PRO A 88 -24.94 -20.81 21.19
N VAL A 89 -24.35 -20.55 22.35
CA VAL A 89 -22.94 -20.17 22.49
C VAL A 89 -22.06 -21.34 22.03
N LYS A 90 -21.15 -21.06 21.13
CA LYS A 90 -20.23 -22.06 20.58
C LYS A 90 -18.78 -21.61 20.76
N LYS A 91 -17.91 -22.57 20.95
CA LYS A 91 -16.48 -22.35 20.86
C LYS A 91 -16.09 -22.10 19.42
N GLN A 92 -15.34 -21.03 19.16
CA GLN A 92 -14.83 -20.64 17.85
C GLN A 92 -13.33 -20.34 17.95
N GLN A 93 -12.63 -20.61 16.87
CA GLN A 93 -11.24 -20.18 16.77
C GLN A 93 -11.21 -18.70 16.38
N LEU A 94 -10.90 -17.83 17.31
CA LEU A 94 -10.66 -16.42 17.04
C LEU A 94 -9.21 -16.25 16.62
N ALA A 95 -8.98 -16.14 15.31
CA ALA A 95 -7.66 -15.80 14.79
C ALA A 95 -7.27 -14.42 15.32
N GLY A 96 -6.15 -14.32 16.01
CA GLY A 96 -5.60 -13.02 16.40
C GLY A 96 -5.29 -12.19 15.14
N VAL A 97 -5.38 -10.88 15.25
CA VAL A 97 -4.96 -9.95 14.22
C VAL A 97 -3.92 -9.00 14.80
N ILE A 98 -2.79 -8.86 14.11
CA ILE A 98 -1.82 -7.81 14.39
C ILE A 98 -2.04 -6.71 13.37
N SER A 99 -2.31 -5.50 13.84
CA SER A 99 -2.38 -4.30 12.99
C SER A 99 -1.05 -3.57 13.06
N VAL A 100 -0.43 -3.36 11.91
CA VAL A 100 0.84 -2.64 11.75
C VAL A 100 0.70 -1.59 10.67
N THR A 101 1.46 -0.51 10.78
CA THR A 101 1.57 0.47 9.72
C THR A 101 2.64 0.05 8.72
N GLY A 102 2.42 0.39 7.46
CA GLY A 102 3.38 0.12 6.39
C GLY A 102 3.43 1.24 5.38
N LYS A 103 4.43 1.19 4.52
CA LYS A 103 4.66 2.11 3.42
C LYS A 103 4.55 1.35 2.10
N VAL A 104 3.79 1.89 1.17
CA VAL A 104 3.69 1.34 -0.20
C VAL A 104 4.94 1.75 -0.98
N GLU A 105 5.59 0.77 -1.63
CA GLU A 105 6.73 0.99 -2.50
C GLU A 105 6.50 0.32 -3.86
N ALA A 106 7.17 0.84 -4.89
CA ALA A 106 7.18 0.17 -6.18
C ALA A 106 7.86 -1.21 -6.03
N ASN A 107 7.35 -2.21 -6.75
CA ASN A 107 7.98 -3.51 -6.79
C ASN A 107 9.32 -3.38 -7.53
N ALA A 108 10.45 -3.51 -6.80
CA ALA A 108 11.79 -3.36 -7.38
C ALA A 108 12.09 -4.41 -8.46
N ASP A 109 11.51 -5.63 -8.33
CA ASP A 109 11.66 -6.69 -9.34
C ASP A 109 10.93 -6.33 -10.66
N ARG A 110 10.06 -5.31 -10.65
CA ARG A 110 9.29 -4.80 -11.78
C ARG A 110 9.60 -3.32 -12.08
N THR A 111 10.74 -2.85 -11.60
CA THR A 111 11.22 -1.49 -11.82
C THR A 111 12.49 -1.53 -12.65
N ALA A 112 12.62 -0.66 -13.63
CA ALA A 112 13.79 -0.55 -14.48
C ALA A 112 14.32 0.89 -14.51
N HIS A 113 15.61 1.04 -14.25
CA HIS A 113 16.33 2.27 -14.48
C HIS A 113 16.84 2.29 -15.93
N VAL A 114 16.43 3.30 -16.66
CA VAL A 114 16.74 3.44 -18.09
C VAL A 114 17.89 4.41 -18.25
N SER A 115 19.07 3.87 -18.55
CA SER A 115 20.29 4.63 -18.85
C SER A 115 20.73 4.41 -20.30
N PRO A 116 21.44 5.34 -20.95
CA PRO A 116 22.02 5.12 -22.24
C PRO A 116 23.23 4.17 -22.14
N ARG A 117 23.55 3.48 -23.21
CA ARG A 117 24.73 2.59 -23.28
C ARG A 117 26.04 3.34 -23.58
N ILE A 118 25.91 4.50 -24.19
CA ILE A 118 27.01 5.38 -24.57
C ILE A 118 26.64 6.84 -24.32
N SER A 119 27.62 7.70 -24.15
CA SER A 119 27.42 9.12 -23.92
C SER A 119 26.83 9.84 -25.14
N GLY A 120 26.01 10.86 -24.88
CA GLY A 120 25.44 11.68 -25.95
C GLY A 120 24.63 12.86 -25.43
N LYS A 121 24.45 13.86 -26.30
CA LYS A 121 23.62 15.02 -26.03
C LYS A 121 22.15 14.67 -26.28
N ILE A 122 21.28 14.98 -25.34
CA ILE A 122 19.83 14.78 -25.47
C ILE A 122 19.26 15.77 -26.48
N VAL A 123 18.79 15.27 -27.62
CA VAL A 123 18.21 16.09 -28.70
C VAL A 123 16.68 16.07 -28.73
N ALA A 124 16.07 15.02 -28.20
CA ALA A 124 14.63 14.92 -28.12
C ALA A 124 14.19 14.08 -26.91
N VAL A 125 13.19 14.55 -26.18
CA VAL A 125 12.50 13.87 -25.08
C VAL A 125 11.09 13.56 -25.55
N ARG A 126 10.68 12.29 -25.50
CA ARG A 126 9.43 11.77 -26.08
C ARG A 126 8.43 11.28 -25.03
N ALA A 127 8.87 11.22 -23.78
CA ALA A 127 8.06 10.72 -22.68
C ALA A 127 8.22 11.60 -21.44
N SER A 128 7.12 11.78 -20.73
CA SER A 128 7.01 12.64 -19.54
C SER A 128 6.75 11.80 -18.28
N LEU A 129 6.93 12.41 -17.12
CA LEU A 129 6.58 11.83 -15.84
C LEU A 129 5.08 11.43 -15.83
N GLY A 130 4.77 10.23 -15.39
CA GLY A 130 3.42 9.69 -15.34
C GLY A 130 2.93 9.02 -16.63
N ASP A 131 3.66 9.14 -17.75
CA ASP A 131 3.27 8.48 -18.99
C ASP A 131 3.35 6.96 -18.86
N SER A 132 2.39 6.26 -19.48
CA SER A 132 2.43 4.81 -19.67
C SER A 132 3.26 4.49 -20.90
N VAL A 133 4.23 3.59 -20.76
CA VAL A 133 5.16 3.21 -21.81
C VAL A 133 5.17 1.69 -22.01
N THR A 134 5.52 1.27 -23.22
CA THR A 134 5.66 -0.15 -23.59
C THR A 134 7.12 -0.52 -23.75
N ALA A 135 7.45 -1.79 -23.55
CA ALA A 135 8.80 -2.31 -23.82
C ALA A 135 9.20 -2.02 -25.28
N GLY A 136 10.43 -1.51 -25.48
CA GLY A 136 10.92 -1.10 -26.78
C GLY A 136 10.54 0.31 -27.23
N GLN A 137 9.62 1.00 -26.54
CA GLN A 137 9.25 2.38 -26.85
C GLN A 137 10.42 3.32 -26.63
N ALA A 138 10.70 4.19 -27.59
CA ALA A 138 11.75 5.20 -27.49
C ALA A 138 11.30 6.34 -26.55
N LEU A 139 12.04 6.56 -25.48
CA LEU A 139 11.76 7.59 -24.47
C LEU A 139 12.52 8.87 -24.73
N VAL A 140 13.77 8.75 -25.18
CA VAL A 140 14.65 9.87 -25.49
C VAL A 140 15.51 9.53 -26.67
N THR A 141 15.99 10.54 -27.37
CA THR A 141 16.96 10.40 -28.47
C THR A 141 18.22 11.20 -28.13
N LEU A 142 19.36 10.52 -28.22
CA LEU A 142 20.69 11.09 -28.00
C LEU A 142 21.39 11.30 -29.32
N ASP A 143 22.15 12.39 -29.45
CA ASP A 143 23.18 12.60 -30.47
C ASP A 143 24.53 12.22 -29.85
N SER A 144 25.17 11.17 -30.38
CA SER A 144 26.38 10.58 -29.82
C SER A 144 27.52 10.59 -30.81
N VAL A 145 28.60 11.26 -30.44
CA VAL A 145 29.85 11.27 -31.22
C VAL A 145 30.42 9.86 -31.35
N GLU A 146 30.38 9.08 -30.25
CA GLU A 146 30.87 7.70 -30.21
C GLU A 146 30.11 6.79 -31.18
N LEU A 147 28.77 6.95 -31.26
CA LEU A 147 27.96 6.25 -32.27
C LEU A 147 28.36 6.69 -33.69
N GLY A 148 28.62 7.99 -33.90
CA GLY A 148 29.07 8.51 -35.19
C GLY A 148 30.38 7.87 -35.66
N GLU A 149 31.36 7.75 -34.78
CA GLU A 149 32.63 7.06 -35.06
C GLU A 149 32.41 5.57 -35.37
N ALA A 150 31.59 4.88 -34.60
CA ALA A 150 31.28 3.45 -34.84
C ALA A 150 30.58 3.24 -36.19
N LEU A 151 29.64 4.12 -36.56
CA LEU A 151 28.99 4.10 -37.88
C LEU A 151 29.99 4.31 -39.02
N ASN A 152 30.92 5.27 -38.88
CA ASN A 152 31.95 5.52 -39.89
C ASN A 152 32.88 4.31 -40.05
N ARG A 153 33.31 3.67 -38.96
CA ARG A 153 34.14 2.45 -39.03
C ARG A 153 33.40 1.31 -39.74
N TYR A 154 32.13 1.09 -39.37
CA TYR A 154 31.29 0.09 -40.04
C TYR A 154 31.17 0.33 -41.55
N HIS A 155 30.97 1.56 -41.97
CA HIS A 155 30.90 1.88 -43.41
C HIS A 155 32.25 1.64 -44.12
N GLN A 156 33.36 1.95 -43.47
CA GLN A 156 34.71 1.69 -43.99
C GLN A 156 34.99 0.18 -44.12
N SER A 157 34.75 -0.60 -43.05
CA SER A 157 34.96 -2.05 -43.05
C SER A 157 34.04 -2.77 -44.04
N ARG A 158 32.79 -2.32 -44.18
CA ARG A 158 31.84 -2.83 -45.17
C ARG A 158 32.33 -2.59 -46.61
N THR A 159 32.84 -1.39 -46.92
CA THR A 159 33.37 -1.06 -48.24
C THR A 159 34.62 -1.88 -48.52
N LYS A 160 35.55 -2.01 -47.56
CA LYS A 160 36.74 -2.84 -47.64
C LYS A 160 36.42 -4.31 -47.88
N HIS A 161 35.43 -4.84 -47.19
CA HIS A 161 34.96 -6.21 -47.35
C HIS A 161 34.38 -6.44 -48.76
N ALA A 162 33.53 -5.54 -49.25
CA ALA A 162 32.97 -5.65 -50.59
C ALA A 162 34.05 -5.61 -51.67
N LEU A 163 35.08 -4.77 -51.51
CA LEU A 163 36.23 -4.69 -52.41
C LEU A 163 37.05 -5.99 -52.37
N ALA A 164 37.36 -6.51 -51.17
CA ALA A 164 38.11 -7.75 -51.00
C ALA A 164 37.35 -8.94 -51.59
N GLN A 165 36.02 -9.02 -51.41
CA GLN A 165 35.18 -10.02 -52.00
C GLN A 165 35.26 -9.98 -53.55
N SER A 166 35.05 -8.82 -54.15
CA SER A 166 35.10 -8.67 -55.62
C SER A 166 36.48 -9.01 -56.18
N ASN A 167 37.56 -8.62 -55.45
CA ASN A 167 38.92 -8.96 -55.85
C ASN A 167 39.17 -10.48 -55.78
N MET A 168 38.73 -11.15 -54.69
CA MET A 168 38.86 -12.59 -54.54
C MET A 168 38.12 -13.33 -55.66
N GLU A 169 36.87 -12.94 -55.96
CA GLU A 169 36.05 -13.54 -57.04
C GLU A 169 36.75 -13.35 -58.41
N ARG A 170 37.30 -12.16 -58.68
CA ARG A 170 38.04 -11.86 -59.89
C ARG A 170 39.29 -12.75 -59.97
N ILE A 171 40.13 -12.80 -58.93
CA ILE A 171 41.36 -13.60 -58.92
C ILE A 171 41.04 -15.09 -59.07
N LYS A 172 39.97 -15.57 -58.39
CA LYS A 172 39.51 -16.95 -58.55
C LYS A 172 39.25 -17.30 -60.03
N THR A 173 38.49 -16.43 -60.72
CA THR A 173 38.22 -16.62 -62.18
C THR A 173 39.46 -16.64 -63.00
N LEU A 174 40.46 -15.79 -62.72
CA LEU A 174 41.73 -15.75 -63.43
C LEU A 174 42.59 -17.00 -63.19
N VAL A 175 42.60 -17.52 -61.95
CA VAL A 175 43.32 -18.78 -61.61
C VAL A 175 42.64 -19.97 -62.31
N GLU A 176 41.31 -20.03 -62.32
CA GLU A 176 40.61 -21.06 -63.08
C GLU A 176 40.90 -21.09 -64.53
N LYS A 177 41.16 -19.86 -65.17
CA LYS A 177 41.58 -19.71 -66.53
C LYS A 177 43.10 -19.88 -66.76
N LYS A 178 43.88 -20.22 -65.69
CA LYS A 178 45.34 -20.37 -65.70
C LYS A 178 46.11 -19.07 -66.06
N ILE A 179 45.53 -17.92 -65.77
CA ILE A 179 46.12 -16.60 -66.04
C ILE A 179 46.82 -16.05 -64.78
N ALA A 180 46.39 -16.39 -63.58
CA ALA A 180 46.97 -15.98 -62.31
C ALA A 180 47.55 -17.18 -61.54
N ALA A 181 48.52 -16.91 -60.64
CA ALA A 181 49.16 -17.94 -59.84
C ALA A 181 48.31 -18.39 -58.66
N ARG A 182 48.46 -19.63 -58.23
CA ARG A 182 47.75 -20.20 -57.03
C ARG A 182 48.07 -19.43 -55.73
N LYS A 183 49.22 -18.79 -55.64
CA LYS A 183 49.63 -17.88 -54.57
C LYS A 183 48.68 -16.68 -54.45
N ASP A 184 48.27 -16.12 -55.61
CA ASP A 184 47.48 -14.90 -55.68
C ASP A 184 46.05 -15.14 -55.13
N ILE A 185 45.46 -16.34 -55.37
CA ILE A 185 44.16 -16.66 -54.78
C ILE A 185 44.24 -16.85 -53.25
N LEU A 186 45.27 -17.51 -52.71
CA LEU A 186 45.52 -17.64 -51.31
C LEU A 186 45.63 -16.29 -50.59
N GLN A 187 46.33 -15.33 -51.23
CA GLN A 187 46.44 -13.97 -50.71
C GLN A 187 45.05 -13.28 -50.72
N ALA A 188 44.32 -13.35 -51.82
CA ALA A 188 42.99 -12.73 -51.94
C ALA A 188 41.97 -13.35 -50.97
N GLU A 189 42.01 -14.66 -50.74
CA GLU A 189 41.19 -15.34 -49.73
C GLU A 189 41.55 -14.91 -48.31
N THR A 190 42.84 -14.70 -48.03
CA THR A 190 43.31 -14.18 -46.74
C THR A 190 42.80 -12.75 -46.50
N ASP A 191 42.98 -11.87 -47.52
CA ASP A 191 42.51 -10.47 -47.43
C ASP A 191 40.99 -10.38 -47.27
N PHE A 192 40.24 -11.25 -47.99
CA PHE A 192 38.79 -11.37 -47.82
C PHE A 192 38.43 -11.78 -46.40
N LYS A 193 39.09 -12.79 -45.85
CA LYS A 193 38.82 -13.28 -44.49
C LYS A 193 39.15 -12.26 -43.42
N ILE A 194 40.25 -11.51 -43.57
CA ILE A 194 40.61 -10.40 -42.68
C ILE A 194 39.52 -9.32 -42.73
N SER A 195 39.11 -8.88 -43.94
CA SER A 195 38.05 -7.88 -44.08
C SER A 195 36.71 -8.32 -43.59
N GLN A 196 36.38 -9.60 -43.67
CA GLN A 196 35.15 -10.20 -43.09
C GLN A 196 35.16 -10.10 -41.55
N THR A 197 36.30 -10.42 -40.92
CA THR A 197 36.48 -10.33 -39.48
C THR A 197 36.36 -8.88 -38.98
N GLU A 198 37.00 -7.93 -39.68
CA GLU A 198 36.91 -6.50 -39.38
C GLU A 198 35.45 -6.01 -39.45
N LEU A 199 34.70 -6.37 -40.51
CA LEU A 199 33.29 -6.01 -40.66
C LEU A 199 32.45 -6.60 -39.51
N HIS A 200 32.65 -7.87 -39.18
CA HIS A 200 31.93 -8.53 -38.11
C HIS A 200 32.16 -7.87 -36.74
N THR A 201 33.42 -7.48 -36.44
CA THR A 201 33.77 -6.75 -35.22
C THR A 201 33.05 -5.39 -35.13
N ASP A 202 32.95 -4.65 -36.24
CA ASP A 202 32.25 -3.37 -36.25
C ASP A 202 30.70 -3.56 -36.15
N GLU A 203 30.16 -4.63 -36.72
CA GLU A 203 28.75 -4.99 -36.59
C GLU A 203 28.41 -5.36 -35.13
N GLU A 204 29.26 -6.13 -34.45
CA GLU A 204 29.11 -6.43 -33.03
C GLU A 204 29.15 -5.18 -32.16
N ARG A 205 30.09 -4.26 -32.42
CA ARG A 205 30.17 -2.98 -31.71
C ARG A 205 28.89 -2.16 -31.83
N LEU A 206 28.30 -2.06 -33.03
CA LEU A 206 27.02 -1.37 -33.23
C LEU A 206 25.90 -2.06 -32.48
N SER A 207 25.89 -3.39 -32.44
CA SER A 207 24.91 -4.18 -31.67
C SER A 207 25.01 -3.94 -30.17
N LEU A 208 26.24 -3.80 -29.64
CA LEU A 208 26.47 -3.41 -28.23
C LEU A 208 25.89 -2.04 -27.91
N TYR A 209 25.90 -1.10 -28.85
CA TYR A 209 25.26 0.21 -28.68
C TYR A 209 23.74 0.18 -28.88
N GLY A 210 23.17 -0.98 -29.22
CA GLY A 210 21.75 -1.15 -29.46
C GLY A 210 21.29 -0.74 -30.86
N VAL A 211 22.21 -0.66 -31.81
CA VAL A 211 21.92 -0.36 -33.21
C VAL A 211 22.06 -1.63 -34.05
N SER A 212 20.97 -2.04 -34.70
CA SER A 212 20.99 -3.21 -35.59
C SER A 212 21.67 -2.89 -36.91
N PRO A 213 22.75 -3.62 -37.29
CA PRO A 213 23.43 -3.44 -38.56
C PRO A 213 22.53 -3.69 -39.78
N SER A 214 21.55 -4.59 -39.65
CA SER A 214 20.59 -4.89 -40.73
C SER A 214 19.74 -3.70 -41.15
N GLY A 215 19.41 -2.81 -40.20
CA GLY A 215 18.68 -1.57 -40.45
C GLY A 215 19.49 -0.46 -41.10
N LEU A 216 20.83 -0.68 -41.27
CA LEU A 216 21.76 0.29 -41.88
C LEU A 216 22.04 -0.03 -43.35
N LYS A 217 21.57 -1.17 -43.87
CA LYS A 217 21.75 -1.55 -45.26
C LYS A 217 21.03 -0.53 -46.19
N GLY A 218 21.82 0.22 -46.98
CA GLY A 218 21.31 1.22 -47.93
C GLY A 218 21.34 2.67 -47.50
N SER A 219 21.72 2.97 -46.25
CA SER A 219 21.83 4.36 -45.75
C SER A 219 23.29 4.75 -45.56
N THR A 220 23.78 5.66 -46.37
CA THR A 220 25.17 6.18 -46.31
C THR A 220 25.34 7.37 -45.36
N HIS A 221 24.23 8.04 -44.96
CA HIS A 221 24.27 9.27 -44.14
C HIS A 221 23.17 9.23 -43.07
N ARG A 222 23.33 8.40 -42.06
CA ARG A 222 22.47 8.44 -40.91
C ARG A 222 23.10 9.32 -39.82
N LYS A 223 22.31 10.29 -39.32
CA LYS A 223 22.72 11.05 -38.13
C LYS A 223 22.97 10.08 -36.97
N PRO A 224 23.99 10.31 -36.13
CA PRO A 224 24.36 9.43 -35.00
C PRO A 224 23.35 9.56 -33.84
N LEU A 225 22.08 9.34 -34.17
CA LEU A 225 20.98 9.45 -33.20
C LEU A 225 20.68 8.09 -32.59
N LEU A 226 20.83 8.00 -31.27
CA LEU A 226 20.59 6.81 -30.47
C LEU A 226 19.25 6.94 -29.74
N PRO A 227 18.24 6.14 -30.07
CA PRO A 227 17.03 6.06 -29.27
C PRO A 227 17.29 5.21 -28.02
N VAL A 228 17.10 5.80 -26.83
CA VAL A 228 17.06 5.06 -25.55
C VAL A 228 15.62 4.60 -25.32
N ARG A 229 15.46 3.30 -25.08
CA ARG A 229 14.16 2.65 -25.07
C ARG A 229 13.82 2.10 -23.69
N SER A 230 12.54 2.01 -23.38
CA SER A 230 12.07 1.31 -22.16
C SER A 230 12.35 -0.20 -22.30
N PRO A 231 12.94 -0.85 -21.28
CA PRO A 231 13.11 -2.30 -21.25
C PRO A 231 11.83 -3.05 -20.86
N ILE A 232 10.88 -2.38 -20.19
CA ILE A 232 9.65 -2.99 -19.64
C ILE A 232 8.42 -2.15 -20.01
N ASN A 233 7.24 -2.77 -19.85
CA ASN A 233 5.98 -2.04 -19.83
C ASN A 233 5.78 -1.43 -18.44
N GLY A 234 5.33 -0.18 -18.35
CA GLY A 234 5.11 0.44 -17.04
C GLY A 234 4.72 1.91 -17.14
N ILE A 235 4.90 2.60 -16.02
CA ILE A 235 4.71 4.05 -15.90
C ILE A 235 6.07 4.67 -15.58
N ILE A 236 6.32 5.86 -16.12
CA ILE A 236 7.48 6.66 -15.76
C ILE A 236 7.25 7.26 -14.37
N THR A 237 8.03 6.79 -13.40
CA THR A 237 7.99 7.26 -12.00
C THR A 237 8.99 8.35 -11.72
N GLU A 238 10.09 8.41 -12.52
CA GLU A 238 11.10 9.46 -12.42
C GLU A 238 11.59 9.84 -13.81
N LYS A 239 11.93 11.11 -14.00
CA LYS A 239 12.44 11.65 -15.25
C LYS A 239 13.56 12.64 -14.97
N HIS A 240 14.75 12.33 -15.44
CA HIS A 240 15.94 13.19 -15.36
C HIS A 240 16.40 13.69 -16.74
N ALA A 241 15.74 13.24 -17.81
CA ALA A 241 16.10 13.62 -19.18
C ALA A 241 15.68 15.07 -19.49
N ILE A 242 16.65 15.93 -19.79
CA ILE A 242 16.46 17.33 -20.17
C ILE A 242 17.08 17.55 -21.55
N VAL A 243 16.33 18.18 -22.48
CA VAL A 243 16.83 18.49 -23.84
C VAL A 243 18.02 19.43 -23.75
N GLY A 244 19.10 19.10 -24.49
CA GLY A 244 20.35 19.86 -24.52
C GLY A 244 21.39 19.41 -23.51
N GLU A 245 21.03 18.60 -22.51
CA GLU A 245 21.95 18.05 -21.50
C GLU A 245 22.79 16.92 -22.09
N LEU A 246 24.04 16.80 -21.62
CA LEU A 246 24.90 15.65 -21.90
C LEU A 246 24.58 14.53 -20.94
N SER A 247 24.24 13.37 -21.45
CA SER A 247 23.97 12.15 -20.68
C SER A 247 25.09 11.14 -20.85
N ASP A 248 25.36 10.39 -19.78
CA ASP A 248 26.34 9.30 -19.75
C ASP A 248 25.71 8.00 -19.20
N PRO A 249 26.38 6.83 -19.41
CA PRO A 249 25.84 5.54 -18.93
C PRO A 249 25.63 5.42 -17.43
N ALA A 250 26.32 6.22 -16.61
CA ALA A 250 26.22 6.16 -15.16
C ALA A 250 24.95 6.84 -14.63
N LYS A 251 24.31 7.67 -15.45
CA LYS A 251 23.09 8.39 -15.06
C LYS A 251 21.84 7.72 -15.61
N SER A 252 20.88 7.44 -14.72
CA SER A 252 19.54 7.05 -15.13
C SER A 252 18.77 8.25 -15.68
N LEU A 253 18.23 8.10 -16.89
CA LEU A 253 17.38 9.11 -17.54
C LEU A 253 15.93 8.99 -17.13
N TYR A 254 15.48 7.77 -16.85
CA TYR A 254 14.13 7.45 -16.42
C TYR A 254 14.14 6.29 -15.45
N THR A 255 13.16 6.29 -14.56
CA THR A 255 12.73 5.11 -13.81
C THR A 255 11.35 4.72 -14.33
N VAL A 256 11.22 3.48 -14.81
CA VAL A 256 9.95 2.91 -15.29
C VAL A 256 9.55 1.78 -14.34
N ALA A 257 8.33 1.84 -13.80
CA ALA A 257 7.81 0.82 -12.89
C ALA A 257 6.49 0.23 -13.39
N ASP A 258 6.38 -1.09 -13.34
CA ASP A 258 5.10 -1.77 -13.49
C ASP A 258 4.37 -1.77 -12.14
N LEU A 259 3.41 -0.88 -12.01
CA LEU A 259 2.61 -0.70 -10.80
C LEU A 259 1.39 -1.64 -10.71
N SER A 260 1.32 -2.71 -11.49
CA SER A 260 0.26 -3.72 -11.40
C SER A 260 0.32 -4.54 -10.11
N SER A 261 1.51 -4.64 -9.52
CA SER A 261 1.73 -5.09 -8.14
C SER A 261 2.67 -4.11 -7.43
N VAL A 262 2.48 -3.96 -6.13
CA VAL A 262 3.31 -3.10 -5.28
C VAL A 262 3.78 -3.88 -4.06
N TRP A 263 4.80 -3.39 -3.43
CA TRP A 263 5.23 -3.86 -2.13
C TRP A 263 4.69 -2.94 -1.05
N VAL A 264 4.34 -3.53 0.09
CA VAL A 264 4.07 -2.80 1.33
C VAL A 264 5.13 -3.24 2.33
N LEU A 265 6.00 -2.33 2.68
CA LEU A 265 7.01 -2.54 3.73
C LEU A 265 6.37 -2.22 5.07
N ILE A 266 6.48 -3.15 6.00
CA ILE A 266 5.97 -3.04 7.36
C ILE A 266 7.09 -3.26 8.36
N ASP A 267 6.97 -2.65 9.53
CA ASP A 267 7.87 -2.81 10.65
C ASP A 267 7.19 -3.64 11.74
N ILE A 268 7.68 -4.89 11.94
CA ILE A 268 7.13 -5.84 12.90
C ILE A 268 7.90 -5.72 14.20
N ASN A 269 7.19 -5.52 15.31
CA ASN A 269 7.79 -5.46 16.64
C ASN A 269 8.42 -6.81 17.03
N GLU A 270 9.57 -6.81 17.69
CA GLU A 270 10.28 -8.01 18.12
C GLU A 270 9.38 -8.99 18.91
N LYS A 271 8.53 -8.49 19.79
CA LYS A 271 7.55 -9.28 20.59
C LYS A 271 6.55 -10.05 19.75
N ASP A 272 6.28 -9.61 18.51
CA ASP A 272 5.30 -10.21 17.62
C ASP A 272 5.94 -11.06 16.51
N LEU A 273 7.28 -11.03 16.40
CA LEU A 273 8.02 -11.72 15.34
C LEU A 273 7.76 -13.24 15.32
N ALA A 274 7.67 -13.87 16.48
CA ALA A 274 7.40 -15.30 16.57
C ALA A 274 6.04 -15.72 16.00
N LYS A 275 5.11 -14.77 15.83
CA LYS A 275 3.75 -14.99 15.33
C LYS A 275 3.63 -14.74 13.83
N VAL A 276 4.69 -14.20 13.21
CA VAL A 276 4.68 -13.79 11.80
C VAL A 276 5.61 -14.69 10.99
N HIS A 277 5.13 -15.16 9.84
CA HIS A 277 5.90 -16.05 8.99
C HIS A 277 5.71 -15.73 7.50
N ARG A 278 6.69 -16.10 6.71
CA ARG A 278 6.62 -15.98 5.24
C ARG A 278 5.44 -16.77 4.69
N GLY A 279 4.74 -16.21 3.74
CA GLY A 279 3.54 -16.80 3.15
C GLY A 279 2.23 -16.43 3.85
N GLN A 280 2.29 -15.79 5.02
CA GLN A 280 1.13 -15.36 5.79
C GLN A 280 0.29 -14.36 5.01
N ALA A 281 -1.04 -14.51 5.13
CA ALA A 281 -1.99 -13.60 4.50
C ALA A 281 -2.04 -12.27 5.26
N ALA A 282 -2.18 -11.20 4.50
CA ALA A 282 -2.32 -9.85 5.00
C ALA A 282 -3.47 -9.14 4.31
N ILE A 283 -4.17 -8.27 5.03
CA ILE A 283 -5.15 -7.34 4.47
C ILE A 283 -4.54 -5.95 4.55
N VAL A 284 -4.45 -5.28 3.40
CA VAL A 284 -3.87 -3.95 3.26
C VAL A 284 -4.96 -2.95 2.98
N THR A 285 -5.00 -1.88 3.74
CA THR A 285 -5.93 -0.75 3.60
C THR A 285 -5.12 0.54 3.57
N VAL A 286 -5.50 1.49 2.72
CA VAL A 286 -4.88 2.82 2.66
C VAL A 286 -5.91 3.89 3.00
N GLY A 287 -5.49 4.95 3.70
CA GLY A 287 -6.41 6.00 4.17
C GLY A 287 -7.20 6.67 3.04
N ALA A 288 -6.63 6.78 1.84
CA ALA A 288 -7.31 7.35 0.67
C ALA A 288 -8.47 6.48 0.15
N PHE A 289 -8.51 5.19 0.49
CA PHE A 289 -9.51 4.20 0.06
C PHE A 289 -9.82 3.25 1.23
N SER A 290 -10.45 3.76 2.30
CA SER A 290 -10.73 3.02 3.54
C SER A 290 -11.57 1.76 3.34
N ASP A 291 -12.48 1.78 2.35
CA ASP A 291 -13.36 0.66 2.05
C ASP A 291 -12.68 -0.42 1.18
N LEU A 292 -11.51 -0.10 0.62
CA LEU A 292 -10.77 -1.01 -0.25
C LEU A 292 -9.82 -1.90 0.56
N LYS A 293 -10.25 -3.12 0.83
CA LYS A 293 -9.42 -4.15 1.48
C LYS A 293 -8.70 -4.97 0.42
N LEU A 294 -7.40 -4.77 0.29
CA LEU A 294 -6.57 -5.50 -0.66
C LEU A 294 -5.88 -6.67 0.03
N LYS A 295 -5.94 -7.84 -0.58
CA LYS A 295 -5.26 -9.04 -0.09
C LYS A 295 -3.81 -9.02 -0.53
N GLY A 296 -2.92 -9.22 0.43
CA GLY A 296 -1.50 -9.38 0.22
C GLY A 296 -0.96 -10.64 0.90
N ARG A 297 0.32 -10.92 0.68
CA ARG A 297 1.03 -12.03 1.31
C ARG A 297 2.44 -11.59 1.67
N ILE A 298 2.91 -11.99 2.86
CA ILE A 298 4.29 -11.75 3.28
C ILE A 298 5.22 -12.58 2.39
N THR A 299 6.08 -11.90 1.63
CA THR A 299 7.05 -12.54 0.73
C THR A 299 8.45 -12.60 1.33
N TYR A 300 8.76 -11.67 2.23
CA TYR A 300 10.08 -11.55 2.85
C TYR A 300 9.95 -11.03 4.28
N ILE A 301 10.79 -11.52 5.17
CA ILE A 301 11.02 -11.01 6.52
C ILE A 301 12.52 -10.88 6.66
N ALA A 302 13.00 -9.72 7.11
CA ALA A 302 14.43 -9.46 7.28
C ALA A 302 15.01 -10.28 8.44
N ASP A 303 16.28 -10.66 8.31
CA ASP A 303 17.00 -11.39 9.34
C ASP A 303 17.68 -10.45 10.37
N LEU A 304 17.62 -9.13 10.12
CA LEU A 304 18.23 -8.11 10.97
C LEU A 304 17.13 -7.28 11.65
N VAL A 305 17.33 -7.03 12.93
CA VAL A 305 16.52 -6.10 13.74
C VAL A 305 17.09 -4.71 13.58
N ASP A 306 16.25 -3.73 13.34
CA ASP A 306 16.63 -2.32 13.42
C ASP A 306 16.80 -1.93 14.88
N GLU A 307 18.02 -1.57 15.27
CA GLU A 307 18.38 -1.29 16.67
C GLU A 307 17.66 -0.05 17.23
N SER A 308 17.36 0.93 16.37
CA SER A 308 16.72 2.19 16.77
C SER A 308 15.24 2.03 17.08
N THR A 309 14.53 1.21 16.29
CA THR A 309 13.08 1.01 16.39
C THR A 309 12.71 -0.31 17.07
N ARG A 310 13.66 -1.24 17.21
CA ARG A 310 13.46 -2.62 17.67
C ARG A 310 12.38 -3.34 16.86
N THR A 311 12.44 -3.15 15.55
CA THR A 311 11.52 -3.79 14.62
C THR A 311 12.28 -4.59 13.57
N VAL A 312 11.60 -5.57 12.98
CA VAL A 312 12.06 -6.34 11.84
C VAL A 312 11.24 -5.94 10.62
N LYS A 313 11.93 -5.58 9.53
CA LYS A 313 11.26 -5.23 8.28
C LYS A 313 10.67 -6.45 7.61
N ALA A 314 9.42 -6.36 7.19
CA ALA A 314 8.81 -7.39 6.36
C ALA A 314 8.17 -6.76 5.12
N ARG A 315 8.12 -7.55 4.05
CA ARG A 315 7.61 -7.14 2.75
C ARG A 315 6.39 -7.95 2.39
N ILE A 316 5.33 -7.25 2.07
CA ILE A 316 4.07 -7.82 1.60
C ILE A 316 3.91 -7.47 0.13
N GLU A 317 3.65 -8.46 -0.69
CA GLU A 317 3.30 -8.24 -2.08
C GLU A 317 1.78 -8.15 -2.23
N VAL A 318 1.33 -7.10 -2.92
CA VAL A 318 -0.08 -6.76 -3.08
C VAL A 318 -0.38 -6.50 -4.54
N ALA A 319 -1.37 -7.19 -5.10
CA ALA A 319 -1.89 -6.87 -6.42
C ALA A 319 -2.57 -5.48 -6.38
N ASN A 320 -2.32 -4.66 -7.39
CA ASN A 320 -2.79 -3.28 -7.46
C ASN A 320 -3.69 -3.03 -8.67
N PRO A 321 -4.92 -3.61 -8.68
CA PRO A 321 -5.85 -3.41 -9.77
C PRO A 321 -6.28 -1.95 -9.87
N GLY A 322 -6.23 -1.42 -11.08
CA GLY A 322 -6.54 -0.01 -11.33
C GLY A 322 -5.50 0.97 -10.79
N ARG A 323 -4.33 0.50 -10.33
CA ARG A 323 -3.20 1.32 -9.87
C ARG A 323 -3.60 2.32 -8.77
N LYS A 324 -4.48 1.89 -7.86
CA LYS A 324 -5.00 2.72 -6.76
C LYS A 324 -3.95 2.96 -5.68
N LEU A 325 -3.13 1.95 -5.40
CA LEU A 325 -1.98 2.10 -4.51
C LEU A 325 -0.87 2.83 -5.27
N LYS A 326 -0.42 3.95 -4.72
CA LYS A 326 0.72 4.70 -5.26
C LYS A 326 1.91 4.52 -4.32
N PRO A 327 3.14 4.41 -4.85
CA PRO A 327 4.34 4.47 -4.02
C PRO A 327 4.29 5.68 -3.08
N GLU A 328 4.92 5.56 -1.92
CA GLU A 328 4.95 6.54 -0.82
C GLU A 328 3.65 6.68 -0.01
N MET A 329 2.56 6.00 -0.36
CA MET A 329 1.35 5.98 0.48
C MET A 329 1.59 5.18 1.76
N PHE A 330 1.01 5.67 2.87
CA PHE A 330 0.91 4.88 4.09
C PHE A 330 -0.26 3.91 4.02
N ALA A 331 -0.04 2.71 4.55
CA ALA A 331 -1.03 1.65 4.60
C ALA A 331 -1.15 1.11 6.03
N THR A 332 -2.35 0.70 6.39
CA THR A 332 -2.60 -0.15 7.57
C THR A 332 -2.67 -1.59 7.10
N VAL A 333 -1.92 -2.44 7.74
CA VAL A 333 -1.82 -3.86 7.41
C VAL A 333 -2.32 -4.69 8.58
N GLU A 334 -3.29 -5.52 8.32
CA GLU A 334 -3.82 -6.51 9.27
C GLU A 334 -3.24 -7.89 8.92
N LEU A 335 -2.42 -8.42 9.80
CA LEU A 335 -1.85 -9.77 9.70
C LEU A 335 -2.73 -10.74 10.48
N THR A 336 -3.32 -11.71 9.81
CA THR A 336 -4.06 -12.78 10.47
C THR A 336 -3.08 -13.75 11.08
N LEU A 337 -3.09 -13.89 12.40
CA LEU A 337 -2.25 -14.86 13.09
C LEU A 337 -2.77 -16.27 12.80
N ALA A 338 -1.86 -17.22 12.65
CA ALA A 338 -2.24 -18.63 12.53
C ALA A 338 -3.08 -19.03 13.74
N ALA A 339 -4.14 -19.79 13.48
CA ALA A 339 -5.10 -20.22 14.50
C ALA A 339 -4.52 -21.36 15.38
N ASP A 340 -3.42 -21.07 16.06
CA ASP A 340 -2.87 -21.99 17.09
C ASP A 340 -3.50 -21.67 18.48
N VAL A 341 -4.65 -21.01 18.45
CA VAL A 341 -5.37 -20.60 19.65
C VAL A 341 -6.49 -21.63 19.91
N ALA A 342 -6.49 -22.18 21.11
CA ALA A 342 -7.58 -23.06 21.57
C ALA A 342 -8.93 -22.38 21.28
N PRO A 343 -9.96 -23.14 20.84
CA PRO A 343 -11.28 -22.59 20.62
C PRO A 343 -11.81 -21.94 21.88
N VAL A 344 -12.26 -20.69 21.79
CA VAL A 344 -12.81 -19.89 22.89
C VAL A 344 -14.29 -19.63 22.68
N LEU A 345 -15.02 -19.40 23.76
CA LEU A 345 -16.41 -18.97 23.66
C LEU A 345 -16.42 -17.56 23.05
N ALA A 346 -17.18 -17.37 21.99
CA ALA A 346 -17.26 -16.09 21.31
C ALA A 346 -18.68 -15.75 20.91
N VAL A 347 -19.01 -14.46 21.02
CA VAL A 347 -20.30 -13.90 20.62
C VAL A 347 -20.08 -12.74 19.65
N PRO A 348 -21.01 -12.45 18.72
CA PRO A 348 -20.94 -11.24 17.91
C PRO A 348 -20.97 -9.99 18.79
N GLU A 349 -20.27 -8.95 18.37
CA GLU A 349 -20.24 -7.65 19.05
C GLU A 349 -21.65 -7.07 19.24
N ASP A 350 -22.55 -7.26 18.26
CA ASP A 350 -23.95 -6.82 18.31
C ASP A 350 -24.77 -7.49 19.44
N ALA A 351 -24.33 -8.64 19.95
CA ALA A 351 -24.98 -9.32 21.06
C ALA A 351 -24.63 -8.70 22.42
N LEU A 352 -23.53 -7.94 22.49
CA LEU A 352 -23.10 -7.30 23.74
C LEU A 352 -23.82 -5.98 23.94
N GLN A 353 -24.29 -5.77 25.18
CA GLN A 353 -24.89 -4.51 25.59
C GLN A 353 -24.17 -3.96 26.83
N ASP A 354 -24.28 -2.65 27.00
CA ASP A 354 -23.82 -1.97 28.20
C ASP A 354 -25.05 -1.66 29.08
N LEU A 355 -25.13 -2.26 30.24
CA LEU A 355 -26.17 -2.00 31.23
C LEU A 355 -25.49 -1.47 32.51
N ASP A 356 -25.68 -0.20 32.79
CA ASP A 356 -25.15 0.52 33.96
C ASP A 356 -23.61 0.38 34.12
N GLY A 357 -22.91 0.51 33.01
CA GLY A 357 -21.43 0.41 32.94
C GLY A 357 -20.90 -1.03 32.97
N LYS A 358 -21.78 -2.04 32.98
CA LYS A 358 -21.40 -3.45 32.89
C LYS A 358 -21.69 -4.01 31.52
N LYS A 359 -20.76 -4.79 30.99
CA LYS A 359 -20.99 -5.52 29.75
C LYS A 359 -21.79 -6.78 30.01
N VAL A 360 -22.95 -6.89 29.34
CA VAL A 360 -23.89 -7.98 29.51
C VAL A 360 -24.26 -8.66 28.19
N VAL A 361 -24.64 -9.92 28.28
CA VAL A 361 -25.27 -10.69 27.20
C VAL A 361 -26.60 -11.19 27.71
N PHE A 362 -27.64 -11.10 26.90
CA PHE A 362 -28.96 -11.62 27.25
C PHE A 362 -29.03 -13.12 26.99
N VAL A 363 -29.07 -13.91 28.05
CA VAL A 363 -29.19 -15.37 28.01
C VAL A 363 -30.66 -15.75 28.09
N ALA A 364 -31.11 -16.63 27.19
CA ALA A 364 -32.46 -17.16 27.19
C ALA A 364 -32.57 -18.28 28.25
N GLU A 365 -33.30 -18.05 29.31
CA GLU A 365 -33.56 -19.04 30.34
C GLU A 365 -34.67 -20.01 29.91
N ASN A 366 -35.66 -19.49 29.18
CA ASN A 366 -36.70 -20.27 28.52
C ASN A 366 -37.09 -19.62 27.17
N GLU A 367 -38.18 -19.98 26.54
CA GLU A 367 -38.61 -19.48 25.24
C GLU A 367 -39.03 -18.01 25.26
N THR A 368 -39.37 -17.46 26.40
CA THR A 368 -39.92 -16.09 26.53
C THR A 368 -39.15 -15.21 27.50
N GLU A 369 -38.22 -15.75 28.25
CA GLU A 369 -37.51 -15.06 29.32
C GLU A 369 -36.02 -14.96 29.06
N PHE A 370 -35.50 -13.76 29.22
CA PHE A 370 -34.08 -13.42 29.00
C PHE A 370 -33.51 -12.76 30.24
N ALA A 371 -32.37 -13.27 30.72
CA ALA A 371 -31.63 -12.69 31.84
C ALA A 371 -30.39 -11.92 31.32
N ALA A 372 -30.22 -10.69 31.79
CA ALA A 372 -29.00 -9.92 31.53
C ALA A 372 -27.85 -10.47 32.36
N ARG A 373 -26.94 -11.19 31.76
CA ARG A 373 -25.81 -11.81 32.45
C ARG A 373 -24.53 -11.02 32.18
N GLN A 374 -23.89 -10.57 33.25
CA GLN A 374 -22.61 -9.89 33.17
C GLN A 374 -21.54 -10.84 32.65
N VAL A 375 -20.73 -10.36 31.70
CA VAL A 375 -19.64 -11.10 31.04
C VAL A 375 -18.32 -10.36 31.15
N GLN A 376 -17.25 -11.13 31.24
CA GLN A 376 -15.90 -10.59 31.10
C GLN A 376 -15.45 -10.81 29.67
N LEU A 377 -15.02 -9.73 29.02
CA LEU A 377 -14.59 -9.74 27.63
C LEU A 377 -13.11 -10.07 27.54
N GLY A 378 -12.74 -10.86 26.51
CA GLY A 378 -11.39 -11.12 26.11
C GLY A 378 -11.04 -10.36 24.82
N ARG A 379 -10.45 -11.07 23.86
CA ARG A 379 -10.03 -10.53 22.56
C ARG A 379 -11.24 -10.22 21.68
N MET A 380 -11.12 -9.13 20.91
CA MET A 380 -12.10 -8.76 19.90
C MET A 380 -11.46 -8.90 18.51
N THR A 381 -12.09 -9.66 17.63
CA THR A 381 -11.54 -9.95 16.30
C THR A 381 -12.67 -10.25 15.31
N GLY A 382 -12.67 -9.55 14.17
CA GLY A 382 -13.59 -9.83 13.06
C GLY A 382 -15.07 -9.68 13.42
N GLY A 383 -15.43 -8.75 14.34
CA GLY A 383 -16.81 -8.56 14.82
C GLY A 383 -17.27 -9.62 15.82
N MET A 384 -16.35 -10.49 16.27
CA MET A 384 -16.58 -11.46 17.35
C MET A 384 -15.80 -11.07 18.59
N VAL A 385 -16.37 -11.28 19.75
CA VAL A 385 -15.77 -10.97 21.06
C VAL A 385 -15.66 -12.25 21.89
N GLU A 386 -14.45 -12.53 22.37
CA GLU A 386 -14.18 -13.63 23.28
C GLU A 386 -14.83 -13.36 24.64
N ILE A 387 -15.48 -14.36 25.18
CA ILE A 387 -16.06 -14.34 26.54
C ILE A 387 -15.16 -15.19 27.43
N VAL A 388 -14.46 -14.52 28.35
CA VAL A 388 -13.59 -15.17 29.33
C VAL A 388 -14.38 -15.83 30.47
N SER A 389 -15.44 -15.16 30.92
CA SER A 389 -16.33 -15.66 31.94
C SER A 389 -17.74 -15.08 31.81
N GLY A 390 -18.73 -15.75 32.38
CA GLY A 390 -20.14 -15.32 32.39
C GLY A 390 -21.04 -16.12 31.46
N LEU A 391 -20.52 -16.91 30.51
CA LEU A 391 -21.29 -17.79 29.64
C LEU A 391 -20.70 -19.20 29.63
N LYS A 392 -21.55 -20.19 29.37
CA LYS A 392 -21.16 -21.59 29.20
C LYS A 392 -21.45 -22.05 27.77
N GLU A 393 -20.67 -23.02 27.30
CA GLU A 393 -20.91 -23.64 26.00
C GLU A 393 -22.30 -24.28 25.93
N GLY A 394 -23.03 -23.99 24.85
CA GLY A 394 -24.38 -24.51 24.63
C GLY A 394 -25.50 -23.65 25.20
N GLU A 395 -25.22 -22.68 26.07
CA GLU A 395 -26.26 -21.74 26.57
C GLU A 395 -26.84 -20.95 25.39
N ARG A 396 -28.13 -20.72 25.42
CA ARG A 396 -28.81 -19.93 24.35
C ARG A 396 -28.78 -18.46 24.71
N TYR A 397 -28.42 -17.60 23.79
CA TYR A 397 -28.34 -16.16 23.99
C TYR A 397 -28.93 -15.39 22.80
N ALA A 398 -29.31 -14.14 23.00
CA ALA A 398 -29.80 -13.25 21.95
C ALA A 398 -28.63 -12.81 21.09
N ILE A 399 -28.50 -13.37 19.86
CA ILE A 399 -27.46 -13.04 18.87
C ILE A 399 -27.80 -11.74 18.15
N LYS A 400 -29.09 -11.40 18.02
CA LYS A 400 -29.60 -10.14 17.46
C LYS A 400 -30.77 -9.65 18.30
N GLY A 401 -31.03 -8.33 18.25
CA GLY A 401 -32.11 -7.70 18.98
C GLY A 401 -31.81 -7.44 20.47
N SER A 402 -30.56 -7.62 20.91
CA SER A 402 -30.10 -7.39 22.28
C SER A 402 -30.39 -5.97 22.79
N PHE A 403 -30.39 -4.97 21.89
CA PHE A 403 -30.74 -3.59 22.23
C PHE A 403 -32.19 -3.44 22.70
N ILE A 404 -33.12 -4.20 22.12
CA ILE A 404 -34.54 -4.18 22.50
C ILE A 404 -34.72 -4.78 23.88
N LEU A 405 -34.06 -5.92 24.16
CA LEU A 405 -34.04 -6.53 25.46
C LEU A 405 -33.53 -5.58 26.54
N LYS A 406 -32.44 -4.85 26.25
CA LYS A 406 -31.90 -3.80 27.12
C LYS A 406 -32.94 -2.70 27.40
N SER A 407 -33.68 -2.27 26.36
CA SER A 407 -34.70 -1.22 26.50
C SER A 407 -35.86 -1.65 27.37
N GLU A 408 -36.28 -2.91 27.28
CA GLU A 408 -37.35 -3.46 28.09
C GLU A 408 -36.92 -3.66 29.57
N VAL A 409 -35.66 -4.09 29.81
CA VAL A 409 -35.11 -4.13 31.18
C VAL A 409 -35.17 -2.75 31.83
N LYS A 410 -34.67 -1.71 31.10
CA LYS A 410 -34.68 -0.34 31.64
C LYS A 410 -36.06 0.25 31.87
N LYS A 411 -37.06 -0.15 31.08
CA LYS A 411 -38.44 0.23 31.34
C LYS A 411 -38.98 -0.40 32.61
N GLY A 412 -38.68 -1.69 32.85
CA GLY A 412 -39.06 -2.41 34.07
C GLY A 412 -38.50 -1.71 35.32
N GLU A 413 -37.22 -1.38 35.31
CA GLU A 413 -36.56 -0.68 36.43
C GLU A 413 -37.17 0.70 36.73
N MET A 414 -37.56 1.48 35.70
CA MET A 414 -38.21 2.79 35.89
C MET A 414 -39.65 2.69 36.45
N THR A 415 -40.34 1.57 36.21
CA THR A 415 -41.70 1.37 36.77
C THR A 415 -41.66 0.94 38.24
N ASP A 416 -40.60 0.25 38.66
CA ASP A 416 -40.45 -0.18 40.06
C ASP A 416 -39.97 0.97 40.99
N GLU A 417 -39.24 1.97 40.50
CA GLU A 417 -38.82 3.14 41.28
C GLU A 417 -39.98 4.12 41.63
N HIS A 418 -41.09 4.09 40.89
CA HIS A 418 -42.28 4.93 41.16
C HIS A 418 -43.36 4.25 41.99
N GLY A 419 -43.14 2.99 42.44
CA GLY A 419 -44.07 2.21 43.21
C GLY A 419 -43.94 2.29 44.74
N HIS A 420 -42.94 2.95 45.29
CA HIS A 420 -42.72 3.09 46.74
C HIS A 420 -42.74 4.55 47.21
N GLY A 421 -43.88 5.21 47.02
CA GLY A 421 -44.10 6.58 47.49
C GLY A 421 -45.57 6.79 47.88
N GLU A 422 -46.04 6.08 48.88
CA GLU A 422 -47.20 6.49 49.73
C GLU A 422 -47.03 5.83 51.08
#